data_4e0e950e8fab86f53d3cc9c359695c0b
#
_entry.id   4e0e950e8fab86f53d3cc9c359695c0b
#
_cell.length_a   1.000
_cell.length_b   1.000
_cell.length_c   1.000
_cell.angle_alpha   90.00
_cell.angle_beta   90.00
_cell.angle_gamma   90.00
#
_symmetry.space_group_name_H-M   'P 1'
#
loop_
_entity.id
_entity.type
_entity.pdbx_description
1 polymer ?
#
loop_
_entity_poly.entity_id
_entity_poly.type
_entity_poly.pdbx_seq_one_letter_code
_entity_poly.pdbx_strand_id
1 'polypeptide(L)'
;MRLPFVSKTASVLICIITLGYLVILGHTILSPLFFAFLMAVLFTPFANLLERKLRFPRGLSTIFSFLLLVICLVGVFYFFITQSQHFADDLPKLRIQIMDVVERGYLSITQEMNIELSQQMDFLQKGLDKLLGSSGEILGFTLSIFSSTGLFLIYSMLFFIFILNYRRLLYKFAIDVFDEKHRPKVEKIIMKIQKIIKQYIIGLLLQFILVGGIVSAFLFVLGIKYALFFGILTGLLNVIPYLGITFSGGMTIVFAWATNGVDLSIVVMIGYVVIHIIDANIILPFVVGSKVKINALFSFLGLIIGEKMWGISGMFFSIPFLAILKIIFENIDGLEAWGQIIGYEISPRKQKKKYQITKNIVLEELD
;
A
#
# COMPACT_ATOMS: atom_id res chain seq x y z
N MET A 1 -5.99 28.80 34.86
CA MET A 1 -5.75 27.63 35.76
C MET A 1 -4.84 26.65 35.04
N ARG A 2 -3.64 26.35 35.58
CA ARG A 2 -2.78 25.29 35.02
C ARG A 2 -3.28 23.97 35.59
N LEU A 3 -3.82 23.11 34.75
CA LEU A 3 -4.26 21.76 35.12
C LEU A 3 -3.06 20.98 35.71
N PRO A 4 -3.24 20.20 36.80
CA PRO A 4 -2.19 19.36 37.37
C PRO A 4 -1.72 18.35 36.31
N PHE A 5 -0.47 17.94 36.38
CA PHE A 5 0.19 17.07 35.39
C PHE A 5 -0.65 15.82 35.06
N VAL A 6 -1.18 15.14 36.09
CA VAL A 6 -2.03 13.94 35.96
C VAL A 6 -3.29 14.22 35.12
N SER A 7 -3.98 15.33 35.40
CA SER A 7 -5.19 15.73 34.70
C SER A 7 -4.90 16.08 33.22
N LYS A 8 -3.78 16.73 32.93
CA LYS A 8 -3.34 17.04 31.58
C LYS A 8 -3.02 15.74 30.80
N THR A 9 -2.30 14.81 31.41
CA THR A 9 -1.95 13.53 30.79
C THR A 9 -3.20 12.68 30.53
N ALA A 10 -4.12 12.60 31.52
CA ALA A 10 -5.38 11.90 31.35
C ALA A 10 -6.22 12.49 30.20
N SER A 11 -6.33 13.82 30.11
CA SER A 11 -7.06 14.48 29.02
C SER A 11 -6.46 14.16 27.65
N VAL A 12 -5.13 14.18 27.52
CA VAL A 12 -4.45 13.82 26.26
C VAL A 12 -4.70 12.37 25.88
N LEU A 13 -4.61 11.42 26.83
CA LEU A 13 -4.89 10.01 26.60
C LEU A 13 -6.35 9.78 26.16
N ILE A 14 -7.31 10.42 26.84
CA ILE A 14 -8.74 10.34 26.49
C ILE A 14 -8.93 10.86 25.07
N CYS A 15 -8.34 12.01 24.70
CA CYS A 15 -8.43 12.54 23.35
C CYS A 15 -7.87 11.57 22.30
N ILE A 16 -6.70 10.97 22.55
CA ILE A 16 -6.09 10.01 21.62
C ILE A 16 -6.97 8.77 21.43
N ILE A 17 -7.46 8.20 22.55
CA ILE A 17 -8.34 7.01 22.51
C ILE A 17 -9.65 7.33 21.77
N THR A 18 -10.29 8.45 22.12
CA THR A 18 -11.54 8.88 21.50
C THR A 18 -11.37 9.14 19.99
N LEU A 19 -10.32 9.84 19.59
CA LEU A 19 -9.99 10.07 18.18
C LEU A 19 -9.71 8.75 17.45
N GLY A 20 -8.93 7.85 18.04
CA GLY A 20 -8.67 6.52 17.47
C GLY A 20 -9.97 5.73 17.28
N TYR A 21 -10.85 5.73 18.28
CA TYR A 21 -12.16 5.06 18.18
C TYR A 21 -13.06 5.67 17.11
N LEU A 22 -13.13 7.00 17.03
CA LEU A 22 -13.89 7.70 15.98
C LEU A 22 -13.35 7.41 14.58
N VAL A 23 -12.03 7.31 14.42
CA VAL A 23 -11.41 6.96 13.15
C VAL A 23 -11.73 5.52 12.74
N ILE A 24 -11.79 4.59 13.68
CA ILE A 24 -12.20 3.20 13.43
C ILE A 24 -13.69 3.15 13.05
N LEU A 25 -14.58 3.79 13.81
CA LEU A 25 -16.00 3.84 13.50
C LEU A 25 -16.31 4.52 12.17
N GLY A 26 -15.55 5.57 11.84
CA GLY A 26 -15.71 6.34 10.61
C GLY A 26 -15.08 5.69 9.37
N HIS A 27 -14.60 4.44 9.41
CA HIS A 27 -13.85 3.82 8.32
C HIS A 27 -14.57 3.86 6.98
N THR A 28 -15.90 3.71 6.95
CA THR A 28 -16.72 3.74 5.73
C THR A 28 -16.70 5.08 5.00
N ILE A 29 -16.39 6.17 5.70
CA ILE A 29 -16.32 7.53 5.15
C ILE A 29 -14.87 8.01 5.06
N LEU A 30 -14.09 7.81 6.14
CA LEU A 30 -12.73 8.35 6.23
C LEU A 30 -11.75 7.63 5.29
N SER A 31 -11.91 6.32 5.10
CA SER A 31 -11.05 5.55 4.21
C SER A 31 -11.22 5.98 2.73
N PRO A 32 -12.46 6.06 2.16
CA PRO A 32 -12.66 6.61 0.82
C PRO A 32 -12.24 8.08 0.68
N LEU A 33 -12.47 8.89 1.72
CA LEU A 33 -12.08 10.29 1.74
C LEU A 33 -10.55 10.44 1.65
N PHE A 34 -9.80 9.63 2.41
CA PHE A 34 -8.34 9.66 2.38
C PHE A 34 -7.80 9.16 1.04
N PHE A 35 -8.38 8.09 0.47
CA PHE A 35 -8.05 7.64 -0.88
C PHE A 35 -8.29 8.74 -1.92
N ALA A 36 -9.46 9.37 -1.88
CA ALA A 36 -9.82 10.47 -2.77
C ALA A 36 -8.86 11.67 -2.63
N PHE A 37 -8.45 11.99 -1.40
CA PHE A 37 -7.44 13.02 -1.15
C PHE A 37 -6.10 12.69 -1.80
N LEU A 38 -5.59 11.47 -1.63
CA LEU A 38 -4.35 11.02 -2.26
C LEU A 38 -4.44 11.12 -3.79
N MET A 39 -5.54 10.63 -4.37
CA MET A 39 -5.77 10.69 -5.82
C MET A 39 -5.94 12.14 -6.31
N ALA A 40 -6.64 13.00 -5.58
CA ALA A 40 -6.78 14.41 -5.94
C ALA A 40 -5.43 15.15 -5.95
N VAL A 41 -4.54 14.85 -4.99
CA VAL A 41 -3.17 15.40 -4.98
C VAL A 41 -2.39 14.91 -6.21
N LEU A 42 -2.51 13.63 -6.58
CA LEU A 42 -1.88 13.05 -7.76
C LEU A 42 -2.39 13.71 -9.05
N PHE A 43 -3.70 13.89 -9.18
CA PHE A 43 -4.33 14.43 -10.39
C PHE A 43 -4.34 15.96 -10.48
N THR A 44 -4.00 16.68 -9.40
CA THR A 44 -3.90 18.14 -9.40
C THR A 44 -3.01 18.71 -10.52
N PRO A 45 -1.81 18.17 -10.85
CA PRO A 45 -1.02 18.65 -11.98
C PRO A 45 -1.73 18.49 -13.31
N PHE A 46 -2.44 17.36 -13.51
CA PHE A 46 -3.21 17.10 -14.74
C PHE A 46 -4.38 18.09 -14.87
N ALA A 47 -5.16 18.29 -13.81
CA ALA A 47 -6.23 19.28 -13.79
C ALA A 47 -5.70 20.70 -14.05
N ASN A 48 -4.55 21.06 -13.45
CA ASN A 48 -3.91 22.36 -13.69
C ASN A 48 -3.41 22.52 -15.14
N LEU A 49 -2.96 21.44 -15.77
CA LEU A 49 -2.56 21.44 -17.18
C LEU A 49 -3.77 21.73 -18.08
N LEU A 50 -4.91 21.07 -17.83
CA LEU A 50 -6.17 21.34 -18.55
C LEU A 50 -6.64 22.81 -18.39
N GLU A 51 -6.58 23.33 -17.16
CA GLU A 51 -6.98 24.71 -16.88
C GLU A 51 -6.05 25.74 -17.53
N ARG A 52 -4.73 25.54 -17.42
CA ARG A 52 -3.74 26.54 -17.88
C ARG A 52 -3.43 26.45 -19.37
N LYS A 53 -3.26 25.22 -19.88
CA LYS A 53 -2.85 24.99 -21.27
C LYS A 53 -4.03 24.93 -22.22
N LEU A 54 -5.11 24.25 -21.83
CA LEU A 54 -6.33 24.09 -22.63
C LEU A 54 -7.43 25.10 -22.28
N ARG A 55 -7.20 25.96 -21.25
CA ARG A 55 -8.15 26.99 -20.79
C ARG A 55 -9.53 26.44 -20.40
N PHE A 56 -9.60 25.20 -19.96
CA PHE A 56 -10.86 24.62 -19.50
C PHE A 56 -11.34 25.25 -18.19
N PRO A 57 -12.65 25.47 -18.00
CA PRO A 57 -13.18 25.82 -16.69
C PRO A 57 -12.93 24.68 -15.69
N ARG A 58 -12.85 25.03 -14.39
CA ARG A 58 -12.50 24.08 -13.31
C ARG A 58 -13.36 22.83 -13.29
N GLY A 59 -14.67 22.97 -13.48
CA GLY A 59 -15.59 21.84 -13.51
C GLY A 59 -15.24 20.84 -14.61
N LEU A 60 -14.97 21.32 -15.85
CA LEU A 60 -14.57 20.45 -16.95
C LEU A 60 -13.22 19.78 -16.69
N SER A 61 -12.22 20.51 -16.17
CA SER A 61 -10.93 19.93 -15.82
C SER A 61 -11.06 18.83 -14.77
N THR A 62 -11.97 19.00 -13.80
CA THR A 62 -12.28 17.99 -12.80
C THR A 62 -12.96 16.77 -13.41
N ILE A 63 -13.94 16.96 -14.32
CA ILE A 63 -14.64 15.87 -15.00
C ILE A 63 -13.66 15.06 -15.87
N PHE A 64 -12.79 15.71 -16.63
CA PHE A 64 -11.77 14.98 -17.43
C PHE A 64 -10.77 14.23 -16.56
N SER A 65 -10.36 14.81 -15.42
CA SER A 65 -9.50 14.10 -14.45
C SER A 65 -10.21 12.91 -13.82
N PHE A 66 -11.50 13.05 -13.53
CA PHE A 66 -12.34 11.96 -13.03
C PHE A 66 -12.51 10.85 -14.07
N LEU A 67 -12.83 11.18 -15.32
CA LEU A 67 -12.94 10.21 -16.40
C LEU A 67 -11.64 9.42 -16.58
N LEU A 68 -10.50 10.11 -16.55
CA LEU A 68 -9.20 9.45 -16.64
C LEU A 68 -8.98 8.48 -15.47
N LEU A 69 -9.30 8.87 -14.24
CA LEU A 69 -9.23 7.98 -13.07
C LEU A 69 -10.14 6.77 -13.23
N VAL A 70 -11.40 6.97 -13.67
CA VAL A 70 -12.35 5.89 -13.91
C VAL A 70 -11.86 4.93 -14.99
N ILE A 71 -11.36 5.44 -16.11
CA ILE A 71 -10.81 4.61 -17.19
C ILE A 71 -9.65 3.74 -16.67
N CYS A 72 -8.73 4.32 -15.88
CA CYS A 72 -7.63 3.57 -15.29
C CYS A 72 -8.14 2.47 -14.34
N LEU A 73 -9.09 2.78 -13.45
CA LEU A 73 -9.65 1.81 -12.52
C LEU A 73 -10.43 0.70 -13.25
N VAL A 74 -11.33 1.07 -14.17
CA VAL A 74 -12.10 0.11 -14.97
C VAL A 74 -11.17 -0.78 -15.79
N GLY A 75 -10.11 -0.23 -16.38
CA GLY A 75 -9.11 -1.01 -17.12
C GLY A 75 -8.43 -2.08 -16.26
N VAL A 76 -8.02 -1.72 -15.05
CA VAL A 76 -7.42 -2.67 -14.09
C VAL A 76 -8.44 -3.73 -13.67
N PHE A 77 -9.65 -3.33 -13.28
CA PHE A 77 -10.70 -4.28 -12.90
C PHE A 77 -11.11 -5.22 -14.03
N TYR A 78 -11.32 -4.69 -15.24
CA TYR A 78 -11.64 -5.49 -16.41
C TYR A 78 -10.57 -6.54 -16.69
N PHE A 79 -9.29 -6.14 -16.66
CA PHE A 79 -8.17 -7.07 -16.79
C PHE A 79 -8.22 -8.19 -15.74
N PHE A 80 -8.40 -7.83 -14.45
CA PHE A 80 -8.44 -8.83 -13.40
C PHE A 80 -9.65 -9.76 -13.50
N ILE A 81 -10.83 -9.25 -13.85
CA ILE A 81 -12.04 -10.07 -14.04
C ILE A 81 -11.83 -11.07 -15.14
N THR A 82 -11.35 -10.63 -16.31
CA THR A 82 -11.16 -11.53 -17.47
C THR A 82 -10.10 -12.59 -17.19
N GLN A 83 -8.97 -12.21 -16.57
CA GLN A 83 -7.92 -13.16 -16.22
C GLN A 83 -8.34 -14.13 -15.11
N SER A 84 -9.10 -13.64 -14.11
CA SER A 84 -9.62 -14.49 -13.03
C SER A 84 -10.64 -15.51 -13.54
N GLN A 85 -11.47 -15.16 -14.54
CA GLN A 85 -12.40 -16.10 -15.17
C GLN A 85 -11.65 -17.24 -15.85
N HIS A 86 -10.65 -16.92 -16.69
CA HIS A 86 -9.83 -17.95 -17.34
C HIS A 86 -9.07 -18.83 -16.32
N PHE A 87 -8.59 -18.25 -15.23
CA PHE A 87 -7.96 -18.98 -14.14
C PHE A 87 -8.97 -19.88 -13.41
N ALA A 88 -10.17 -19.37 -13.13
CA ALA A 88 -11.24 -20.12 -12.47
C ALA A 88 -11.70 -21.34 -13.30
N ASP A 89 -11.76 -21.21 -14.63
CA ASP A 89 -12.10 -22.32 -15.53
C ASP A 89 -11.08 -23.47 -15.47
N ASP A 90 -9.81 -23.17 -15.18
CA ASP A 90 -8.76 -24.16 -15.02
C ASP A 90 -8.62 -24.71 -13.59
N LEU A 91 -9.25 -24.08 -12.58
CA LEU A 91 -9.16 -24.52 -11.17
C LEU A 91 -9.55 -25.98 -10.93
N PRO A 92 -10.63 -26.53 -11.55
CA PRO A 92 -10.97 -27.95 -11.39
C PRO A 92 -9.84 -28.88 -11.87
N LYS A 93 -9.16 -28.52 -12.95
CA LYS A 93 -8.02 -29.28 -13.48
C LYS A 93 -6.82 -29.16 -12.54
N LEU A 94 -6.53 -27.97 -12.04
CA LEU A 94 -5.48 -27.72 -11.08
C LEU A 94 -5.70 -28.51 -9.79
N ARG A 95 -6.94 -28.57 -9.27
CA ARG A 95 -7.29 -29.35 -8.10
C ARG A 95 -6.92 -30.83 -8.30
N ILE A 96 -7.32 -31.41 -9.44
CA ILE A 96 -6.98 -32.80 -9.78
C ILE A 96 -5.47 -33.01 -9.84
N GLN A 97 -4.75 -32.09 -10.49
CA GLN A 97 -3.29 -32.16 -10.61
C GLN A 97 -2.59 -32.04 -9.27
N ILE A 98 -3.02 -31.12 -8.42
CA ILE A 98 -2.46 -30.95 -7.05
C ILE A 98 -2.72 -32.22 -6.24
N MET A 99 -3.93 -32.78 -6.27
CA MET A 99 -4.27 -34.01 -5.57
C MET A 99 -3.41 -35.20 -6.04
N ASP A 100 -3.23 -35.36 -7.34
CA ASP A 100 -2.41 -36.43 -7.92
C ASP A 100 -0.93 -36.30 -7.47
N VAL A 101 -0.37 -35.09 -7.46
CA VAL A 101 1.00 -34.85 -7.00
C VAL A 101 1.14 -35.10 -5.49
N VAL A 102 0.16 -34.66 -4.69
CA VAL A 102 0.15 -34.88 -3.24
C VAL A 102 0.01 -36.37 -2.93
N GLU A 103 -0.87 -37.09 -3.63
CA GLU A 103 -1.08 -38.53 -3.45
C GLU A 103 0.17 -39.34 -3.81
N ARG A 104 0.82 -39.02 -4.94
CA ARG A 104 2.11 -39.66 -5.31
C ARG A 104 3.21 -39.39 -4.28
N GLY A 105 3.33 -38.14 -3.81
CA GLY A 105 4.27 -37.79 -2.73
C GLY A 105 3.98 -38.52 -1.43
N TYR A 106 2.70 -38.65 -1.07
CA TYR A 106 2.24 -39.42 0.10
C TYR A 106 2.64 -40.89 -0.01
N LEU A 107 2.37 -41.54 -1.16
CA LEU A 107 2.71 -42.94 -1.39
C LEU A 107 4.20 -43.17 -1.32
N SER A 108 5.04 -42.31 -1.88
CA SER A 108 6.49 -42.40 -1.81
C SER A 108 7.01 -42.30 -0.38
N ILE A 109 6.53 -41.34 0.41
CA ILE A 109 6.98 -41.14 1.80
C ILE A 109 6.51 -42.30 2.70
N THR A 110 5.27 -42.75 2.53
CA THR A 110 4.71 -43.83 3.34
C THR A 110 5.42 -45.14 3.06
N GLN A 111 5.81 -45.41 1.80
CA GLN A 111 6.57 -46.61 1.43
C GLN A 111 8.02 -46.58 1.93
N GLU A 112 8.67 -45.41 1.92
CA GLU A 112 10.06 -45.30 2.36
C GLU A 112 10.21 -45.16 3.87
N MET A 113 9.30 -44.46 4.56
CA MET A 113 9.47 -44.08 5.97
C MET A 113 8.51 -44.82 6.94
N ASN A 114 7.59 -45.63 6.45
CA ASN A 114 6.57 -46.35 7.27
C ASN A 114 5.78 -45.42 8.24
N ILE A 115 5.50 -44.20 7.83
CA ILE A 115 4.80 -43.17 8.61
C ILE A 115 3.37 -43.03 8.09
N GLU A 116 2.40 -43.18 8.99
CA GLU A 116 0.98 -42.95 8.66
C GLU A 116 0.66 -41.46 8.67
N LEU A 117 0.48 -40.85 7.50
CA LEU A 117 0.21 -39.43 7.32
C LEU A 117 -1.26 -39.13 6.98
N SER A 118 -2.18 -40.03 7.38
CA SER A 118 -3.62 -39.94 7.04
C SER A 118 -4.27 -38.63 7.50
N GLN A 119 -3.92 -38.14 8.69
CA GLN A 119 -4.46 -36.88 9.23
C GLN A 119 -3.95 -35.64 8.45
N GLN A 120 -2.70 -35.67 7.99
CA GLN A 120 -2.12 -34.59 7.19
C GLN A 120 -2.76 -34.53 5.80
N MET A 121 -3.08 -35.69 5.21
CA MET A 121 -3.83 -35.76 3.94
C MET A 121 -5.23 -35.21 4.07
N ASP A 122 -5.99 -35.55 5.13
CA ASP A 122 -7.32 -35.01 5.40
C ASP A 122 -7.27 -33.47 5.60
N PHE A 123 -6.26 -32.98 6.30
CA PHE A 123 -6.04 -31.55 6.50
C PHE A 123 -5.71 -30.83 5.16
N LEU A 124 -4.85 -31.43 4.32
CA LEU A 124 -4.53 -30.88 3.00
C LEU A 124 -5.74 -30.90 2.07
N GLN A 125 -6.52 -31.99 2.04
CA GLN A 125 -7.75 -32.07 1.26
C GLN A 125 -8.74 -30.99 1.68
N LYS A 126 -9.03 -30.85 2.97
CA LYS A 126 -9.90 -29.81 3.51
C LYS A 126 -9.36 -28.39 3.23
N GLY A 127 -8.05 -28.22 3.31
CA GLY A 127 -7.40 -26.96 2.95
C GLY A 127 -7.55 -26.62 1.48
N LEU A 128 -7.33 -27.59 0.58
CA LEU A 128 -7.53 -27.42 -0.86
C LEU A 128 -8.99 -27.20 -1.22
N ASP A 129 -9.91 -27.92 -0.59
CA ASP A 129 -11.36 -27.73 -0.77
C ASP A 129 -11.81 -26.33 -0.35
N LYS A 130 -11.20 -25.80 0.71
CA LYS A 130 -11.46 -24.44 1.18
C LYS A 130 -10.81 -23.36 0.31
N LEU A 131 -9.63 -23.62 -0.25
CA LEU A 131 -8.91 -22.66 -1.09
C LEU A 131 -9.34 -22.69 -2.55
N LEU A 132 -9.69 -23.88 -3.07
CA LEU A 132 -10.05 -24.11 -4.47
C LEU A 132 -11.55 -24.38 -4.63
N GLY A 133 -12.34 -24.09 -3.62
CA GLY A 133 -13.78 -24.37 -3.52
C GLY A 133 -14.57 -24.22 -4.82
N SER A 134 -15.82 -24.59 -4.84
CA SER A 134 -16.62 -24.56 -6.08
C SER A 134 -16.53 -23.20 -6.77
N SER A 135 -16.56 -23.17 -8.10
CA SER A 135 -16.60 -21.93 -8.90
C SER A 135 -17.68 -20.95 -8.42
N GLY A 136 -18.73 -21.45 -7.78
CA GLY A 136 -19.77 -20.64 -7.11
C GLY A 136 -19.30 -19.90 -5.86
N GLU A 137 -18.41 -20.49 -5.06
CA GLU A 137 -17.85 -19.81 -3.87
C GLU A 137 -16.87 -18.72 -4.26
N ILE A 138 -16.08 -18.93 -5.31
CA ILE A 138 -15.18 -17.91 -5.87
C ILE A 138 -15.97 -16.77 -6.47
N LEU A 139 -17.06 -17.05 -7.19
CA LEU A 139 -17.99 -16.03 -7.66
C LEU A 139 -18.66 -15.29 -6.52
N GLY A 140 -19.11 -15.99 -5.47
CA GLY A 140 -19.69 -15.40 -4.27
C GLY A 140 -18.68 -14.50 -3.53
N PHE A 141 -17.44 -14.94 -3.38
CA PHE A 141 -16.34 -14.15 -2.80
C PHE A 141 -16.02 -12.92 -3.67
N THR A 142 -15.95 -13.10 -4.98
CA THR A 142 -15.73 -11.98 -5.92
C THR A 142 -16.88 -10.98 -5.86
N LEU A 143 -18.14 -11.43 -5.81
CA LEU A 143 -19.31 -10.55 -5.67
C LEU A 143 -19.34 -9.85 -4.32
N SER A 144 -18.93 -10.50 -3.22
CA SER A 144 -18.86 -9.86 -1.91
C SER A 144 -17.78 -8.78 -1.84
N ILE A 145 -16.61 -9.02 -2.46
CA ILE A 145 -15.57 -8.01 -2.65
C ILE A 145 -16.12 -6.86 -3.50
N PHE A 146 -16.83 -7.14 -4.57
CA PHE A 146 -17.43 -6.12 -5.42
C PHE A 146 -18.45 -5.26 -4.67
N SER A 147 -19.28 -5.86 -3.84
CA SER A 147 -20.29 -5.15 -3.04
C SER A 147 -19.65 -4.22 -2.00
N SER A 148 -18.69 -4.71 -1.24
CA SER A 148 -17.98 -3.92 -0.23
C SER A 148 -17.05 -2.86 -0.84
N THR A 149 -16.37 -3.21 -1.93
CA THR A 149 -15.51 -2.29 -2.68
C THR A 149 -16.31 -1.28 -3.50
N GLY A 150 -17.53 -1.62 -3.92
CA GLY A 150 -18.40 -0.73 -4.69
C GLY A 150 -18.76 0.55 -3.94
N LEU A 151 -19.18 0.44 -2.69
CA LEU A 151 -19.46 1.62 -1.84
C LEU A 151 -18.21 2.46 -1.58
N PHE A 152 -17.08 1.81 -1.30
CA PHE A 152 -15.80 2.49 -1.16
C PHE A 152 -15.42 3.28 -2.42
N LEU A 153 -15.59 2.70 -3.60
CA LEU A 153 -15.29 3.37 -4.88
C LEU A 153 -16.26 4.52 -5.14
N ILE A 154 -17.56 4.34 -4.91
CA ILE A 154 -18.57 5.40 -5.09
C ILE A 154 -18.23 6.59 -4.21
N TYR A 155 -18.00 6.42 -2.91
CA TYR A 155 -17.61 7.49 -2.02
C TYR A 155 -16.27 8.12 -2.40
N SER A 156 -15.28 7.29 -2.78
CA SER A 156 -13.98 7.79 -3.23
C SER A 156 -14.10 8.68 -4.47
N MET A 157 -14.92 8.28 -5.44
CA MET A 157 -15.16 9.04 -6.67
C MET A 157 -15.87 10.37 -6.38
N LEU A 158 -16.90 10.36 -5.53
CA LEU A 158 -17.59 11.58 -5.11
C LEU A 158 -16.63 12.55 -4.40
N PHE A 159 -15.91 12.06 -3.40
CA PHE A 159 -14.92 12.86 -2.68
C PHE A 159 -13.80 13.36 -3.59
N PHE A 160 -13.32 12.55 -4.53
CA PHE A 160 -12.32 12.97 -5.51
C PHE A 160 -12.79 14.18 -6.32
N ILE A 161 -14.02 14.14 -6.86
CA ILE A 161 -14.61 15.26 -7.62
C ILE A 161 -14.68 16.50 -6.73
N PHE A 162 -15.19 16.39 -5.51
CA PHE A 162 -15.31 17.53 -4.62
C PHE A 162 -13.95 18.08 -4.20
N ILE A 163 -13.00 17.25 -3.78
CA ILE A 163 -11.67 17.70 -3.35
C ILE A 163 -10.95 18.39 -4.53
N LEU A 164 -11.00 17.80 -5.73
CA LEU A 164 -10.32 18.35 -6.90
C LEU A 164 -10.98 19.66 -7.37
N ASN A 165 -12.31 19.75 -7.34
CA ASN A 165 -13.04 20.95 -7.72
C ASN A 165 -12.85 22.10 -6.72
N TYR A 166 -12.91 21.78 -5.42
CA TYR A 166 -12.78 22.77 -4.33
C TYR A 166 -11.34 22.90 -3.81
N ARG A 167 -10.32 22.34 -4.49
CA ARG A 167 -8.94 22.31 -4.01
C ARG A 167 -8.37 23.68 -3.60
N ARG A 168 -8.75 24.76 -4.30
CA ARG A 168 -8.29 26.12 -3.96
C ARG A 168 -8.96 26.66 -2.71
N LEU A 169 -10.24 26.35 -2.52
CA LEU A 169 -10.98 26.72 -1.31
C LEU A 169 -10.42 25.98 -0.10
N LEU A 170 -10.23 24.67 -0.22
CA LEU A 170 -9.65 23.83 0.83
C LEU A 170 -8.22 24.28 1.19
N TYR A 171 -7.40 24.60 0.18
CA TYR A 171 -6.05 25.12 0.40
C TYR A 171 -6.08 26.46 1.15
N LYS A 172 -6.93 27.41 0.72
CA LYS A 172 -7.10 28.70 1.38
C LYS A 172 -7.60 28.52 2.81
N PHE A 173 -8.64 27.72 3.03
CA PHE A 173 -9.17 27.41 4.35
C PHE A 173 -8.09 26.85 5.28
N ALA A 174 -7.30 25.87 4.80
CA ALA A 174 -6.24 25.25 5.60
C ALA A 174 -5.16 26.26 6.05
N ILE A 175 -4.97 27.37 5.34
CA ILE A 175 -4.05 28.45 5.72
C ILE A 175 -4.75 29.46 6.63
N ASP A 176 -5.99 29.86 6.29
CA ASP A 176 -6.71 30.94 6.96
C ASP A 176 -7.19 30.57 8.38
N VAL A 177 -7.30 29.27 8.71
CA VAL A 177 -7.60 28.78 10.07
C VAL A 177 -6.52 29.20 11.08
N PHE A 178 -5.29 29.46 10.61
CA PHE A 178 -4.18 29.83 11.47
C PHE A 178 -3.95 31.34 11.48
N ASP A 179 -3.45 31.84 12.62
CA ASP A 179 -3.06 33.24 12.77
C ASP A 179 -2.04 33.64 11.69
N GLU A 180 -2.07 34.91 11.28
CA GLU A 180 -1.22 35.47 10.23
C GLU A 180 0.26 35.15 10.42
N LYS A 181 0.74 35.18 11.65
CA LYS A 181 2.12 34.84 12.02
C LYS A 181 2.51 33.42 11.62
N HIS A 182 1.58 32.46 11.62
CA HIS A 182 1.84 31.04 11.38
C HIS A 182 1.54 30.61 9.93
N ARG A 183 0.79 31.43 9.16
CA ARG A 183 0.37 31.14 7.76
C ARG A 183 1.54 30.73 6.86
N PRO A 184 2.71 31.40 6.83
CA PRO A 184 3.82 31.00 5.96
C PRO A 184 4.39 29.63 6.33
N LYS A 185 4.39 29.28 7.64
CA LYS A 185 4.84 27.96 8.12
C LYS A 185 3.87 26.88 7.69
N VAL A 186 2.56 27.12 7.83
CA VAL A 186 1.48 26.19 7.40
C VAL A 186 1.51 25.97 5.90
N GLU A 187 1.63 27.01 5.11
CA GLU A 187 1.74 26.92 3.65
C GLU A 187 2.92 26.04 3.23
N LYS A 188 4.09 26.23 3.84
CA LYS A 188 5.27 25.39 3.61
C LYS A 188 5.03 23.92 3.97
N ILE A 189 4.30 23.66 5.06
CA ILE A 189 3.92 22.29 5.49
C ILE A 189 3.02 21.65 4.44
N ILE A 190 1.96 22.35 4.01
CA ILE A 190 1.02 21.84 2.99
C ILE A 190 1.73 21.52 1.68
N MET A 191 2.61 22.40 1.20
CA MET A 191 3.40 22.15 -0.01
C MET A 191 4.32 20.93 0.13
N LYS A 192 4.95 20.74 1.30
CA LYS A 192 5.77 19.54 1.57
C LYS A 192 4.93 18.27 1.56
N ILE A 193 3.74 18.28 2.20
CA ILE A 193 2.81 17.16 2.23
C ILE A 193 2.39 16.79 0.80
N GLN A 194 1.91 17.75 0.02
CA GLN A 194 1.51 17.51 -1.38
C GLN A 194 2.65 16.93 -2.22
N LYS A 195 3.86 17.46 -2.06
CA LYS A 195 5.04 16.97 -2.78
C LYS A 195 5.36 15.51 -2.42
N ILE A 196 5.36 15.19 -1.13
CA ILE A 196 5.69 13.82 -0.67
C ILE A 196 4.62 12.83 -1.08
N ILE A 197 3.33 13.16 -0.92
CA ILE A 197 2.22 12.30 -1.36
C ILE A 197 2.33 12.02 -2.87
N LYS A 198 2.50 13.07 -3.68
CA LYS A 198 2.66 12.90 -5.13
C LYS A 198 3.84 11.99 -5.48
N GLN A 199 4.99 12.22 -4.86
CA GLN A 199 6.18 11.41 -5.10
C GLN A 199 6.00 9.96 -4.66
N TYR A 200 5.31 9.73 -3.54
CA TYR A 200 4.99 8.40 -3.03
C TYR A 200 4.10 7.62 -4.00
N ILE A 201 2.98 8.23 -4.44
CA ILE A 201 2.04 7.55 -5.34
C ILE A 201 2.66 7.27 -6.70
N ILE A 202 3.42 8.22 -7.27
CA ILE A 202 4.17 7.99 -8.51
C ILE A 202 5.19 6.86 -8.29
N GLY A 203 5.84 6.84 -7.14
CA GLY A 203 6.75 5.77 -6.74
C GLY A 203 6.08 4.41 -6.77
N LEU A 204 4.91 4.27 -6.14
CA LEU A 204 4.15 3.02 -6.14
C LEU A 204 3.70 2.59 -7.54
N LEU A 205 3.29 3.53 -8.40
CA LEU A 205 2.94 3.23 -9.79
C LEU A 205 4.14 2.72 -10.59
N LEU A 206 5.31 3.33 -10.41
CA LEU A 206 6.54 2.86 -11.04
C LEU A 206 6.96 1.48 -10.50
N GLN A 207 6.86 1.26 -9.20
CA GLN A 207 7.13 -0.04 -8.59
C GLN A 207 6.18 -1.12 -9.12
N PHE A 208 4.88 -0.82 -9.21
CA PHE A 208 3.89 -1.71 -9.83
C PHE A 208 4.29 -2.12 -11.25
N ILE A 209 4.67 -1.16 -12.10
CA ILE A 209 5.06 -1.42 -13.50
C ILE A 209 6.37 -2.22 -13.55
N LEU A 210 7.37 -1.85 -12.76
CA LEU A 210 8.69 -2.50 -12.78
C LEU A 210 8.62 -3.92 -12.25
N VAL A 211 8.07 -4.12 -11.04
CA VAL A 211 7.99 -5.45 -10.42
C VAL A 211 7.03 -6.34 -11.20
N GLY A 212 5.84 -5.82 -11.55
CA GLY A 212 4.87 -6.56 -12.35
C GLY A 212 5.42 -6.94 -13.72
N GLY A 213 6.15 -6.04 -14.38
CA GLY A 213 6.79 -6.29 -15.66
C GLY A 213 7.92 -7.32 -15.58
N ILE A 214 8.80 -7.22 -14.58
CA ILE A 214 9.90 -8.17 -14.37
C ILE A 214 9.36 -9.58 -14.09
N VAL A 215 8.38 -9.69 -13.17
CA VAL A 215 7.75 -10.98 -12.85
C VAL A 215 7.03 -11.56 -14.06
N SER A 216 6.25 -10.74 -14.80
CA SER A 216 5.58 -11.19 -16.02
C SER A 216 6.58 -11.73 -17.05
N ALA A 217 7.65 -10.99 -17.31
CA ALA A 217 8.70 -11.40 -18.26
C ALA A 217 9.39 -12.69 -17.82
N PHE A 218 9.74 -12.80 -16.54
CA PHE A 218 10.35 -13.99 -15.95
C PHE A 218 9.47 -15.21 -16.14
N LEU A 219 8.19 -15.13 -15.74
CA LEU A 219 7.26 -16.24 -15.85
C LEU A 219 6.92 -16.59 -17.31
N PHE A 220 6.90 -15.59 -18.19
CA PHE A 220 6.70 -15.79 -19.63
C PHE A 220 7.85 -16.58 -20.26
N VAL A 221 9.10 -16.25 -19.91
CA VAL A 221 10.30 -16.99 -20.39
C VAL A 221 10.29 -18.44 -19.90
N LEU A 222 9.76 -18.70 -18.70
CA LEU A 222 9.60 -20.06 -18.16
C LEU A 222 8.41 -20.83 -18.76
N GLY A 223 7.61 -20.21 -19.62
CA GLY A 223 6.42 -20.83 -20.22
C GLY A 223 5.25 -21.04 -19.25
N ILE A 224 5.23 -20.32 -18.12
CA ILE A 224 4.15 -20.41 -17.14
C ILE A 224 2.88 -19.79 -17.73
N LYS A 225 1.79 -20.60 -17.79
CA LYS A 225 0.46 -20.12 -18.15
C LYS A 225 0.05 -19.01 -17.16
N TYR A 226 -0.61 -17.96 -17.62
CA TYR A 226 -1.00 -16.80 -16.80
C TYR A 226 0.17 -15.94 -16.27
N ALA A 227 1.34 -15.96 -16.94
CA ALA A 227 2.51 -15.15 -16.57
C ALA A 227 2.16 -13.67 -16.34
N LEU A 228 1.35 -13.08 -17.26
CA LEU A 228 0.91 -11.69 -17.15
C LEU A 228 -0.01 -11.45 -15.94
N PHE A 229 -0.92 -12.40 -15.65
CA PHE A 229 -1.81 -12.32 -14.49
C PHE A 229 -1.02 -12.32 -13.17
N PHE A 230 -0.14 -13.30 -12.99
CA PHE A 230 0.68 -13.39 -11.78
C PHE A 230 1.64 -12.20 -11.64
N GLY A 231 2.21 -11.71 -12.74
CA GLY A 231 3.08 -10.54 -12.69
C GLY A 231 2.32 -9.27 -12.31
N ILE A 232 1.17 -8.99 -12.92
CA ILE A 232 0.34 -7.83 -12.57
C ILE A 232 -0.21 -7.97 -11.15
N LEU A 233 -0.64 -9.16 -10.73
CA LEU A 233 -1.06 -9.44 -9.35
C LEU A 233 0.06 -9.14 -8.36
N THR A 234 1.29 -9.61 -8.66
CA THR A 234 2.47 -9.32 -7.82
C THR A 234 2.72 -7.82 -7.72
N GLY A 235 2.74 -7.12 -8.85
CA GLY A 235 2.97 -5.68 -8.86
C GLY A 235 1.89 -4.90 -8.11
N LEU A 236 0.61 -5.27 -8.29
CA LEU A 236 -0.52 -4.63 -7.60
C LEU A 236 -0.47 -4.85 -6.09
N LEU A 237 -0.28 -6.09 -5.65
CA LEU A 237 -0.21 -6.41 -4.23
C LEU A 237 1.07 -5.85 -3.58
N ASN A 238 2.14 -5.64 -4.36
CA ASN A 238 3.40 -5.08 -3.88
C ASN A 238 3.31 -3.59 -3.50
N VAL A 239 2.19 -2.94 -3.80
CA VAL A 239 1.83 -1.61 -3.24
C VAL A 239 1.79 -1.65 -1.71
N ILE A 240 1.47 -2.81 -1.13
CA ILE A 240 1.61 -3.08 0.31
C ILE A 240 2.91 -3.86 0.51
N PRO A 241 3.91 -3.28 1.22
CA PRO A 241 5.19 -3.94 1.44
C PRO A 241 5.04 -5.37 1.97
N TYR A 242 5.84 -6.28 1.46
CA TYR A 242 5.91 -7.71 1.82
C TYR A 242 4.72 -8.57 1.36
N LEU A 243 3.51 -8.02 1.16
CA LEU A 243 2.33 -8.81 0.77
C LEU A 243 2.39 -9.29 -0.68
N GLY A 244 2.80 -8.42 -1.60
CA GLY A 244 2.73 -8.70 -3.04
C GLY A 244 3.52 -9.94 -3.43
N ILE A 245 4.80 -9.92 -3.18
CA ILE A 245 5.71 -10.99 -3.57
C ILE A 245 5.41 -12.28 -2.80
N THR A 246 5.10 -12.18 -1.49
CA THR A 246 4.82 -13.35 -0.66
C THR A 246 3.55 -14.06 -1.09
N PHE A 247 2.44 -13.33 -1.23
CA PHE A 247 1.14 -13.92 -1.57
C PHE A 247 1.09 -14.38 -3.03
N SER A 248 1.43 -13.48 -3.95
CA SER A 248 1.42 -13.81 -5.39
C SER A 248 2.49 -14.84 -5.74
N GLY A 249 3.68 -14.76 -5.13
CA GLY A 249 4.74 -15.75 -5.30
C GLY A 249 4.31 -17.13 -4.80
N GLY A 250 3.71 -17.21 -3.62
CA GLY A 250 3.16 -18.46 -3.10
C GLY A 250 2.13 -19.08 -4.04
N MET A 251 1.16 -18.29 -4.54
CA MET A 251 0.18 -18.74 -5.53
C MET A 251 0.85 -19.23 -6.81
N THR A 252 1.84 -18.49 -7.33
CA THR A 252 2.54 -18.85 -8.57
C THR A 252 3.36 -20.12 -8.41
N ILE A 253 4.02 -20.32 -7.26
CA ILE A 253 4.79 -21.53 -6.97
C ILE A 253 3.87 -22.76 -6.93
N VAL A 254 2.72 -22.67 -6.23
CA VAL A 254 1.73 -23.75 -6.19
C VAL A 254 1.18 -24.05 -7.57
N PHE A 255 0.89 -23.00 -8.36
CA PHE A 255 0.43 -23.17 -9.75
C PHE A 255 1.48 -23.85 -10.62
N ALA A 256 2.73 -23.42 -10.56
CA ALA A 256 3.83 -24.01 -11.31
C ALA A 256 4.05 -25.47 -10.91
N TRP A 257 3.97 -25.78 -9.61
CA TRP A 257 4.08 -27.15 -9.11
C TRP A 257 2.98 -28.06 -9.67
N ALA A 258 1.76 -27.61 -9.63
CA ALA A 258 0.62 -28.38 -10.14
C ALA A 258 0.67 -28.64 -11.64
N THR A 259 1.13 -27.66 -12.43
CA THR A 259 1.06 -27.72 -13.91
C THR A 259 2.33 -28.22 -14.57
N ASN A 260 3.48 -27.93 -13.99
CA ASN A 260 4.79 -28.13 -14.61
C ASN A 260 5.75 -29.02 -13.77
N GLY A 261 5.33 -29.43 -12.57
CA GLY A 261 6.12 -30.28 -11.69
C GLY A 261 7.06 -29.51 -10.74
N VAL A 262 7.79 -30.31 -9.91
CA VAL A 262 8.61 -29.81 -8.81
C VAL A 262 9.78 -28.94 -9.32
N ASP A 263 10.45 -29.37 -10.38
CA ASP A 263 11.66 -28.72 -10.88
C ASP A 263 11.39 -27.26 -11.27
N LEU A 264 10.31 -27.01 -12.04
CA LEU A 264 9.97 -25.67 -12.47
C LEU A 264 9.45 -24.83 -11.29
N SER A 265 8.75 -25.43 -10.33
CA SER A 265 8.29 -24.71 -9.13
C SER A 265 9.45 -24.20 -8.27
N ILE A 266 10.55 -24.96 -8.18
CA ILE A 266 11.79 -24.54 -7.50
C ILE A 266 12.43 -23.36 -8.24
N VAL A 267 12.48 -23.41 -9.57
CA VAL A 267 13.01 -22.29 -10.38
C VAL A 267 12.17 -21.03 -10.18
N VAL A 268 10.84 -21.16 -10.16
CA VAL A 268 9.91 -20.06 -9.90
C VAL A 268 10.14 -19.49 -8.49
N MET A 269 10.28 -20.33 -7.47
CA MET A 269 10.54 -19.92 -6.10
C MET A 269 11.85 -19.12 -6.00
N ILE A 270 12.94 -19.64 -6.56
CA ILE A 270 14.24 -18.95 -6.59
C ILE A 270 14.11 -17.61 -7.31
N GLY A 271 13.42 -17.56 -8.45
CA GLY A 271 13.18 -16.33 -9.20
C GLY A 271 12.44 -15.28 -8.39
N TYR A 272 11.37 -15.66 -7.69
CA TYR A 272 10.65 -14.75 -6.80
C TYR A 272 11.53 -14.23 -5.66
N VAL A 273 12.37 -15.07 -5.06
CA VAL A 273 13.33 -14.64 -4.03
C VAL A 273 14.32 -13.62 -4.61
N VAL A 274 14.89 -13.89 -5.79
CA VAL A 274 15.83 -12.98 -6.45
C VAL A 274 15.14 -11.65 -6.79
N ILE A 275 13.93 -11.70 -7.36
CA ILE A 275 13.15 -10.49 -7.68
C ILE A 275 12.83 -9.72 -6.40
N HIS A 276 12.48 -10.40 -5.29
CA HIS A 276 12.26 -9.76 -4.00
C HIS A 276 13.51 -9.04 -3.49
N ILE A 277 14.69 -9.66 -3.60
CA ILE A 277 15.95 -9.03 -3.21
C ILE A 277 16.22 -7.78 -4.07
N ILE A 278 15.97 -7.85 -5.38
CA ILE A 278 16.10 -6.72 -6.30
C ILE A 278 15.10 -5.61 -5.93
N ASP A 279 13.85 -5.97 -5.68
CA ASP A 279 12.82 -5.00 -5.28
C ASP A 279 13.19 -4.31 -3.97
N ALA A 280 13.50 -5.07 -2.93
CA ALA A 280 13.79 -4.54 -1.60
C ALA A 280 15.06 -3.67 -1.55
N ASN A 281 16.10 -4.00 -2.31
CA ASN A 281 17.40 -3.33 -2.23
C ASN A 281 17.64 -2.29 -3.34
N ILE A 282 16.94 -2.39 -4.47
CA ILE A 282 17.16 -1.52 -5.63
C ILE A 282 15.89 -0.74 -5.98
N ILE A 283 14.79 -1.43 -6.33
CA ILE A 283 13.59 -0.77 -6.87
C ILE A 283 12.93 0.10 -5.81
N LEU A 284 12.57 -0.47 -4.66
CA LEU A 284 11.87 0.23 -3.57
C LEU A 284 12.66 1.46 -3.06
N PRO A 285 13.97 1.38 -2.75
CA PRO A 285 14.74 2.55 -2.35
C PRO A 285 14.84 3.62 -3.44
N PHE A 286 14.98 3.22 -4.70
CA PHE A 286 15.10 4.14 -5.83
C PHE A 286 13.78 4.88 -6.10
N VAL A 287 12.65 4.18 -6.07
CA VAL A 287 11.36 4.69 -6.50
C VAL A 287 10.59 5.35 -5.36
N VAL A 288 10.56 4.74 -4.18
CA VAL A 288 9.77 5.17 -3.01
C VAL A 288 10.65 5.67 -1.87
N GLY A 289 11.65 4.90 -1.47
CA GLY A 289 12.36 5.06 -0.20
C GLY A 289 13.12 6.38 -0.05
N SER A 290 13.68 6.95 -1.14
CA SER A 290 14.39 8.22 -1.09
C SER A 290 13.48 9.43 -0.80
N LYS A 291 12.16 9.28 -0.94
CA LYS A 291 11.19 10.37 -0.86
C LYS A 291 10.51 10.47 0.50
N VAL A 292 10.13 9.34 1.11
CA VAL A 292 9.26 9.32 2.31
C VAL A 292 10.08 9.30 3.60
N LYS A 293 11.24 8.63 3.62
CA LYS A 293 12.21 8.57 4.74
C LYS A 293 11.55 8.21 6.09
N ILE A 294 10.79 7.15 6.13
CA ILE A 294 10.24 6.55 7.35
C ILE A 294 11.12 5.37 7.73
N ASN A 295 11.40 5.17 9.01
CA ASN A 295 12.18 4.02 9.46
C ASN A 295 11.36 2.72 9.40
N ALA A 296 12.04 1.57 9.34
CA ALA A 296 11.40 0.28 9.17
C ALA A 296 10.45 -0.08 10.32
N LEU A 297 10.80 0.27 11.58
CA LEU A 297 9.96 0.00 12.75
C LEU A 297 8.61 0.69 12.63
N PHE A 298 8.60 2.01 12.35
CA PHE A 298 7.35 2.76 12.21
C PHE A 298 6.57 2.36 10.96
N SER A 299 7.25 1.99 9.87
CA SER A 299 6.58 1.44 8.69
C SER A 299 5.83 0.15 9.04
N PHE A 300 6.47 -0.78 9.74
CA PHE A 300 5.86 -2.05 10.15
C PHE A 300 4.73 -1.86 11.16
N LEU A 301 4.93 -1.03 12.19
CA LEU A 301 3.88 -0.67 13.14
C LEU A 301 2.69 -0.01 12.45
N GLY A 302 2.96 0.91 11.52
CA GLY A 302 1.92 1.56 10.73
C GLY A 302 1.09 0.57 9.91
N LEU A 303 1.73 -0.44 9.31
CA LEU A 303 1.03 -1.50 8.58
C LEU A 303 0.10 -2.31 9.50
N ILE A 304 0.59 -2.73 10.68
CA ILE A 304 -0.22 -3.50 11.65
C ILE A 304 -1.39 -2.67 12.17
N ILE A 305 -1.12 -1.42 12.59
CA ILE A 305 -2.16 -0.53 13.09
C ILE A 305 -3.17 -0.22 11.97
N GLY A 306 -2.68 0.06 10.76
CA GLY A 306 -3.54 0.32 9.60
C GLY A 306 -4.45 -0.85 9.28
N GLU A 307 -3.91 -2.08 9.33
CA GLU A 307 -4.71 -3.31 9.14
C GLU A 307 -5.84 -3.41 10.15
N LYS A 308 -5.55 -3.20 11.43
CA LYS A 308 -6.56 -3.27 12.51
C LYS A 308 -7.60 -2.16 12.41
N MET A 309 -7.23 -0.99 11.91
CA MET A 309 -8.16 0.14 11.79
C MET A 309 -9.07 0.02 10.57
N TRP A 310 -8.51 -0.24 9.39
CA TRP A 310 -9.22 -0.16 8.10
C TRP A 310 -8.90 -1.34 7.16
N GLY A 311 -8.37 -2.46 7.66
CA GLY A 311 -8.02 -3.61 6.84
C GLY A 311 -6.95 -3.32 5.78
N ILE A 312 -7.12 -3.88 4.58
CA ILE A 312 -6.20 -3.71 3.44
C ILE A 312 -6.02 -2.24 3.06
N SER A 313 -7.09 -1.45 3.05
CA SER A 313 -6.99 0.00 2.76
C SER A 313 -6.18 0.73 3.82
N GLY A 314 -6.28 0.35 5.09
CA GLY A 314 -5.47 0.90 6.17
C GLY A 314 -3.98 0.57 6.04
N MET A 315 -3.63 -0.65 5.62
CA MET A 315 -2.25 -0.99 5.30
C MET A 315 -1.68 -0.09 4.20
N PHE A 316 -2.44 0.09 3.12
CA PHE A 316 -2.06 0.96 2.01
C PHE A 316 -1.85 2.42 2.43
N PHE A 317 -2.72 2.93 3.31
CA PHE A 317 -2.66 4.32 3.77
C PHE A 317 -1.63 4.57 4.87
N SER A 318 -1.11 3.55 5.51
CA SER A 318 -0.21 3.68 6.67
C SER A 318 1.03 4.51 6.36
N ILE A 319 1.69 4.26 5.25
CA ILE A 319 2.92 4.97 4.87
C ILE A 319 2.68 6.45 4.54
N PRO A 320 1.72 6.84 3.66
CA PRO A 320 1.44 8.25 3.42
C PRO A 320 0.92 8.96 4.67
N PHE A 321 0.16 8.29 5.53
CA PHE A 321 -0.30 8.87 6.79
C PHE A 321 0.88 9.17 7.74
N LEU A 322 1.79 8.21 7.93
CA LEU A 322 3.01 8.42 8.71
C LEU A 322 3.90 9.53 8.12
N ALA A 323 3.97 9.63 6.79
CA ALA A 323 4.70 10.70 6.13
C ALA A 323 4.12 12.08 6.43
N ILE A 324 2.79 12.20 6.43
CA ILE A 324 2.08 13.43 6.80
C ILE A 324 2.36 13.78 8.27
N LEU A 325 2.18 12.82 9.19
CA LEU A 325 2.44 13.02 10.62
C LEU A 325 3.88 13.46 10.88
N LYS A 326 4.84 12.79 10.24
CA LYS A 326 6.26 13.16 10.34
C LYS A 326 6.50 14.61 9.93
N ILE A 327 5.95 15.04 8.76
CA ILE A 327 6.11 16.42 8.30
C ILE A 327 5.51 17.40 9.30
N ILE A 328 4.32 17.10 9.82
CA ILE A 328 3.65 17.94 10.81
C ILE A 328 4.52 18.05 12.06
N PHE A 329 4.96 16.94 12.64
CA PHE A 329 5.76 16.92 13.85
C PHE A 329 7.13 17.60 13.68
N GLU A 330 7.81 17.40 12.55
CA GLU A 330 9.09 18.08 12.25
C GLU A 330 8.98 19.61 12.13
N ASN A 331 7.77 20.15 11.98
CA ASN A 331 7.56 21.58 11.80
C ASN A 331 6.73 22.23 12.93
N ILE A 332 6.38 21.50 14.00
CA ILE A 332 5.71 22.02 15.19
C ILE A 332 6.73 22.08 16.32
N ASP A 333 6.87 23.28 16.94
CA ASP A 333 7.81 23.50 18.03
C ASP A 333 7.44 22.61 19.24
N GLY A 334 8.41 21.84 19.74
CA GLY A 334 8.23 20.87 20.83
C GLY A 334 7.79 19.45 20.37
N LEU A 335 7.49 19.22 19.10
CA LEU A 335 7.17 17.89 18.56
C LEU A 335 8.25 17.35 17.59
N GLU A 336 9.37 18.08 17.39
CA GLU A 336 10.41 17.71 16.43
C GLU A 336 11.02 16.33 16.72
N ALA A 337 11.17 15.97 18.00
CA ALA A 337 11.69 14.66 18.40
C ALA A 337 10.78 13.51 17.92
N TRP A 338 9.46 13.70 17.93
CA TRP A 338 8.50 12.72 17.39
C TRP A 338 8.60 12.58 15.87
N GLY A 339 8.81 13.68 15.16
CA GLY A 339 9.09 13.65 13.73
C GLY A 339 10.40 12.93 13.39
N GLN A 340 11.44 13.13 14.22
CA GLN A 340 12.74 12.48 14.04
C GLN A 340 12.69 10.97 14.27
N ILE A 341 11.97 10.49 15.30
CA ILE A 341 11.86 9.07 15.61
C ILE A 341 11.09 8.29 14.53
N ILE A 342 10.08 8.92 13.90
CA ILE A 342 9.38 8.33 12.74
C ILE A 342 10.30 8.28 11.52
N GLY A 343 11.23 9.20 11.42
CA GLY A 343 12.15 9.35 10.32
C GLY A 343 13.27 8.31 10.29
N TYR A 344 14.16 8.47 9.34
CA TYR A 344 15.38 7.66 9.23
C TYR A 344 16.43 8.16 10.21
N GLU A 345 17.20 7.26 10.82
CA GLU A 345 18.34 7.63 11.65
C GLU A 345 19.23 8.67 10.95
N ILE A 346 19.51 9.76 11.63
CA ILE A 346 20.45 10.75 11.14
C ILE A 346 21.83 10.07 11.12
N SER A 347 22.43 9.95 9.94
CA SER A 347 23.79 9.42 9.79
C SER A 347 24.71 10.00 10.87
N PRO A 348 25.51 9.17 11.58
CA PRO A 348 26.41 9.61 12.66
C PRO A 348 27.30 10.80 12.28
N ARG A 349 27.61 10.92 10.97
CA ARG A 349 28.40 12.03 10.39
C ARG A 349 27.68 13.38 10.44
N LYS A 350 26.33 13.38 10.26
CA LYS A 350 25.51 14.61 10.37
C LYS A 350 25.21 14.97 11.82
N GLN A 351 25.09 14.00 12.72
CA GLN A 351 24.95 14.24 14.15
C GLN A 351 26.20 14.91 14.72
N LYS A 352 27.40 14.41 14.41
CA LYS A 352 28.66 15.02 14.85
C LYS A 352 28.78 16.48 14.37
N LYS A 353 28.40 16.77 13.11
CA LYS A 353 28.45 18.14 12.57
C LYS A 353 27.44 19.08 13.25
N LYS A 354 26.23 18.59 13.54
CA LYS A 354 25.20 19.38 14.26
C LYS A 354 25.62 19.64 15.71
N TYR A 355 26.16 18.62 16.38
CA TYR A 355 26.67 18.74 17.76
C TYR A 355 27.85 19.70 17.86
N GLN A 356 28.77 19.66 16.90
CA GLN A 356 29.91 20.61 16.87
C GLN A 356 29.48 22.06 16.62
N ILE A 357 28.51 22.27 15.70
CA ILE A 357 27.95 23.61 15.43
C ILE A 357 27.26 24.15 16.71
N THR A 358 26.42 23.34 17.37
CA THR A 358 25.72 23.74 18.60
C THR A 358 26.73 24.03 19.74
N LYS A 359 27.78 23.22 19.87
CA LYS A 359 28.83 23.42 20.87
C LYS A 359 29.60 24.72 20.63
N ASN A 360 29.91 25.05 19.38
CA ASN A 360 30.61 26.29 19.04
C ASN A 360 29.74 27.53 19.32
N ILE A 361 28.44 27.47 18.99
CA ILE A 361 27.49 28.57 19.28
C ILE A 361 27.38 28.81 20.82
N VAL A 362 27.28 27.73 21.61
CA VAL A 362 27.20 27.84 23.07
C VAL A 362 28.49 28.36 23.69
N LEU A 363 29.66 28.08 23.08
CA LEU A 363 30.92 28.59 23.53
C LEU A 363 31.11 30.08 23.17
N GLU A 364 30.61 30.51 21.98
CA GLU A 364 30.59 31.93 21.58
C GLU A 364 29.60 32.80 22.39
N GLU A 365 28.58 32.22 23.01
CA GLU A 365 27.67 32.95 23.90
C GLU A 365 28.16 33.04 25.36
N LEU A 366 29.22 32.31 25.71
CA LEU A 366 29.82 32.28 27.06
C LEU A 366 31.13 33.09 27.19
N ASP A 367 31.70 33.56 26.05
CA ASP A 367 32.80 34.51 25.98
C ASP A 367 32.27 35.93 25.70
#